data_ea03e5f997939d87246ee4b8bda23a51
#
_entry.id   ea03e5f997939d87246ee4b8bda23a51
#
_cell.length_a   1.000
_cell.length_b   1.000
_cell.length_c   1.000
_cell.angle_alpha   90.00
_cell.angle_beta   90.00
_cell.angle_gamma   90.00
#
_symmetry.space_group_name_H-M   'P 1'
#
loop_
_entity.id
_entity.type
_entity.pdbx_description
1 polymer ?
#
loop_
_entity_poly.entity_id
_entity_poly.type
_entity_poly.pdbx_seq_one_letter_code
_entity_poly.pdbx_strand_id
1 'polypeptide(L)'
;MTRNRLLWLWAAVVLAVVVAFQVTATSDDRAQFVARADIPTVAPGVDVLSGVAEVPVRPRTYDYRRGAFGESWTDDNDAPGGHNGCDTRNDILDRDLVDKTYVSIKRCPNAVATGLLRDPYTSESITFVRGNQTGAVVQIDHLVPLAYAWDMGARNWTDEMRTRFANDPANLLAVDGEVNQDKGDGEPAVWMPPNRAFWCQYAVQFVAVLRGYGLPVDAPSAPVLRDAAAACPTS
;
A
#
# COMPACT_ATOMS: atom_id res chain seq x y z
N MET A 1 -19.87 -42.38 -37.97
CA MET A 1 -18.99 -41.89 -36.85
C MET A 1 -19.13 -42.87 -35.70
N THR A 2 -18.04 -43.47 -35.22
CA THR A 2 -18.08 -44.48 -34.15
C THR A 2 -18.36 -43.78 -32.81
N ARG A 3 -19.14 -44.42 -31.94
CA ARG A 3 -19.57 -43.93 -30.60
C ARG A 3 -18.41 -43.36 -29.77
N ASN A 4 -17.20 -43.87 -29.95
CA ASN A 4 -15.98 -43.37 -29.27
C ASN A 4 -15.53 -41.98 -29.77
N ARG A 5 -15.68 -41.68 -31.10
CA ARG A 5 -15.32 -40.34 -31.62
C ARG A 5 -16.24 -39.24 -31.05
N LEU A 6 -17.51 -39.56 -30.85
CA LEU A 6 -18.48 -38.63 -30.28
C LEU A 6 -18.18 -38.35 -28.81
N LEU A 7 -17.79 -39.38 -28.03
CA LEU A 7 -17.37 -39.24 -26.63
C LEU A 7 -16.12 -38.36 -26.48
N TRP A 8 -15.13 -38.53 -27.35
CA TRP A 8 -13.92 -37.68 -27.35
C TRP A 8 -14.20 -36.24 -27.73
N LEU A 9 -15.14 -35.99 -28.64
CA LEU A 9 -15.57 -34.62 -28.99
C LEU A 9 -16.28 -33.95 -27.80
N TRP A 10 -17.15 -34.64 -27.10
CA TRP A 10 -17.81 -34.13 -25.90
C TRP A 10 -16.82 -33.87 -24.79
N ALA A 11 -15.85 -34.74 -24.54
CA ALA A 11 -14.81 -34.54 -23.56
C ALA A 11 -13.96 -33.30 -23.89
N ALA A 12 -13.61 -33.10 -25.16
CA ALA A 12 -12.84 -31.93 -25.58
C ALA A 12 -13.64 -30.62 -25.43
N VAL A 13 -14.94 -30.62 -25.73
CA VAL A 13 -15.82 -29.46 -25.54
C VAL A 13 -15.99 -29.13 -24.05
N VAL A 14 -16.22 -30.13 -23.22
CA VAL A 14 -16.33 -29.93 -21.75
C VAL A 14 -15.02 -29.38 -21.18
N LEU A 15 -13.87 -29.91 -21.60
CA LEU A 15 -12.56 -29.43 -21.18
C LEU A 15 -12.33 -27.98 -21.61
N ALA A 16 -12.68 -27.64 -22.86
CA ALA A 16 -12.56 -26.28 -23.38
C ALA A 16 -13.46 -25.30 -22.63
N VAL A 17 -14.69 -25.69 -22.29
CA VAL A 17 -15.62 -24.88 -21.49
C VAL A 17 -15.09 -24.67 -20.06
N VAL A 18 -14.57 -25.74 -19.42
CA VAL A 18 -13.98 -25.64 -18.07
C VAL A 18 -12.74 -24.74 -18.07
N VAL A 19 -11.86 -24.88 -19.07
CA VAL A 19 -10.69 -24.02 -19.20
C VAL A 19 -11.09 -22.57 -19.49
N ALA A 20 -12.06 -22.33 -20.36
CA ALA A 20 -12.59 -20.99 -20.64
C ALA A 20 -13.23 -20.37 -19.37
N PHE A 21 -14.00 -21.15 -18.60
CA PHE A 21 -14.59 -20.70 -17.35
C PHE A 21 -13.53 -20.38 -16.30
N GLN A 22 -12.48 -21.20 -16.16
CA GLN A 22 -11.38 -20.92 -15.25
C GLN A 22 -10.57 -19.70 -15.68
N VAL A 23 -10.34 -19.49 -16.98
CA VAL A 23 -9.64 -18.31 -17.49
C VAL A 23 -10.46 -17.04 -17.28
N THR A 24 -11.79 -17.09 -17.46
CA THR A 24 -12.65 -15.93 -17.20
C THR A 24 -12.80 -15.66 -15.71
N ALA A 25 -12.91 -16.68 -14.85
CA ALA A 25 -12.97 -16.54 -13.41
C ALA A 25 -11.65 -15.95 -12.85
N THR A 26 -10.49 -16.42 -13.35
CA THR A 26 -9.19 -15.88 -12.92
C THR A 26 -8.92 -14.47 -13.44
N SER A 27 -9.48 -14.07 -14.58
CA SER A 27 -9.35 -12.69 -15.07
C SER A 27 -10.27 -11.70 -14.36
N ASP A 28 -11.43 -12.14 -13.88
CA ASP A 28 -12.33 -11.30 -13.09
C ASP A 28 -11.82 -11.09 -11.64
N ASP A 29 -11.22 -12.12 -11.04
CA ASP A 29 -10.59 -12.01 -9.71
C ASP A 29 -9.36 -11.09 -9.71
N ARG A 30 -8.62 -11.00 -10.82
CA ARG A 30 -7.46 -10.09 -10.95
C ARG A 30 -7.85 -8.61 -11.02
N ALA A 31 -9.05 -8.29 -11.42
CA ALA A 31 -9.55 -6.91 -11.56
C ALA A 31 -10.21 -6.36 -10.28
N GLN A 32 -10.39 -7.15 -9.21
CA GLN A 32 -11.17 -6.78 -8.04
C GLN A 32 -10.36 -6.69 -6.74
N PHE A 33 -9.08 -6.30 -6.80
CA PHE A 33 -8.22 -6.19 -5.60
C PHE A 33 -8.55 -5.01 -4.68
N VAL A 34 -9.37 -4.07 -5.12
CA VAL A 34 -9.99 -3.06 -4.26
C VAL A 34 -11.48 -3.22 -4.41
N ALA A 35 -12.19 -3.54 -3.34
CA ALA A 35 -13.66 -3.53 -3.38
C ALA A 35 -14.08 -2.14 -3.87
N ARG A 36 -15.05 -2.08 -4.81
CA ARG A 36 -15.49 -0.79 -5.39
C ARG A 36 -15.88 0.25 -4.33
N ALA A 37 -16.27 -0.21 -3.14
CA ALA A 37 -16.59 0.64 -1.99
C ALA A 37 -15.36 1.32 -1.36
N ASP A 38 -14.15 0.78 -1.59
CA ASP A 38 -12.91 1.27 -0.97
C ASP A 38 -12.10 2.19 -1.91
N ILE A 39 -12.52 2.33 -3.18
CA ILE A 39 -11.87 3.24 -4.11
C ILE A 39 -12.34 4.67 -3.78
N PRO A 40 -11.42 5.58 -3.40
CA PRO A 40 -11.80 6.95 -3.12
C PRO A 40 -12.37 7.63 -4.37
N THR A 41 -13.36 8.48 -4.18
CA THR A 41 -13.93 9.31 -5.24
C THR A 41 -13.34 10.71 -5.19
N VAL A 42 -13.12 11.31 -6.36
CA VAL A 42 -12.70 12.71 -6.46
C VAL A 42 -13.82 13.49 -7.18
N ALA A 43 -14.30 14.54 -6.53
CA ALA A 43 -15.36 15.37 -7.13
C ALA A 43 -14.86 16.00 -8.43
N PRO A 44 -15.70 16.09 -9.48
CA PRO A 44 -15.31 16.69 -10.75
C PRO A 44 -14.81 18.13 -10.58
N GLY A 45 -13.65 18.45 -11.20
CA GLY A 45 -13.06 19.77 -11.17
C GLY A 45 -12.33 20.15 -9.87
N VAL A 46 -12.23 19.21 -8.90
CA VAL A 46 -11.44 19.42 -7.69
C VAL A 46 -10.00 18.97 -7.93
N ASP A 47 -9.04 19.90 -7.75
CA ASP A 47 -7.63 19.54 -7.73
C ASP A 47 -7.31 18.75 -6.45
N VAL A 48 -6.84 17.51 -6.59
CA VAL A 48 -6.47 16.64 -5.47
C VAL A 48 -5.43 17.31 -4.56
N LEU A 49 -4.56 18.16 -5.11
CA LEU A 49 -3.53 18.91 -4.39
C LEU A 49 -4.04 20.23 -3.76
N SER A 50 -5.33 20.53 -3.86
CA SER A 50 -5.89 21.74 -3.23
C SER A 50 -5.51 21.81 -1.74
N GLY A 51 -4.89 22.92 -1.32
CA GLY A 51 -4.42 23.14 0.06
C GLY A 51 -3.07 22.49 0.39
N VAL A 52 -2.39 21.85 -0.56
CA VAL A 52 -1.01 21.39 -0.42
C VAL A 52 -0.08 22.42 -1.09
N ALA A 53 0.93 22.90 -0.35
CA ALA A 53 1.92 23.81 -0.91
C ALA A 53 2.81 23.06 -1.94
N GLU A 54 3.23 23.78 -3.00
CA GLU A 54 4.10 23.21 -4.02
C GLU A 54 5.48 23.87 -3.95
N VAL A 55 6.55 23.10 -4.00
CA VAL A 55 7.93 23.57 -4.04
C VAL A 55 8.60 23.17 -5.37
N PRO A 56 9.54 23.94 -5.91
CA PRO A 56 10.09 23.70 -7.26
C PRO A 56 10.73 22.32 -7.42
N VAL A 57 11.39 21.81 -6.37
CA VAL A 57 12.10 20.52 -6.37
C VAL A 57 12.21 20.02 -4.93
N ARG A 58 12.29 18.70 -4.76
CA ARG A 58 12.62 18.08 -3.47
C ARG A 58 13.99 18.58 -3.00
N PRO A 59 14.08 19.31 -1.85
CA PRO A 59 15.34 19.85 -1.35
C PRO A 59 16.14 18.75 -0.64
N ARG A 60 16.76 17.85 -1.41
CA ARG A 60 17.51 16.72 -0.84
C ARG A 60 18.55 17.20 0.17
N THR A 61 18.38 16.70 1.42
CA THR A 61 19.30 16.96 2.51
C THR A 61 20.09 15.69 2.82
N TYR A 62 21.39 15.84 3.07
CA TYR A 62 22.28 14.68 3.27
C TYR A 62 22.38 14.29 4.78
N ASP A 63 21.54 14.87 5.61
CA ASP A 63 21.53 14.67 7.07
C ASP A 63 20.39 13.72 7.54
N TYR A 64 19.62 13.15 6.62
CA TYR A 64 18.57 12.20 6.95
C TYR A 64 19.11 10.98 7.68
N ARG A 65 18.43 10.63 8.78
CA ARG A 65 18.66 9.41 9.55
C ARG A 65 17.32 8.80 9.91
N ARG A 66 17.10 7.55 9.53
CA ARG A 66 15.84 6.84 9.83
C ARG A 66 15.53 6.86 11.33
N GLY A 67 16.54 6.69 12.19
CA GLY A 67 16.37 6.73 13.66
C GLY A 67 15.86 8.07 14.23
N ALA A 68 15.87 9.16 13.44
CA ALA A 68 15.26 10.42 13.84
C ALA A 68 13.71 10.34 13.92
N PHE A 69 13.12 9.28 13.37
CA PHE A 69 11.69 8.99 13.43
C PHE A 69 11.30 8.04 14.57
N GLY A 70 12.21 7.81 15.54
CA GLY A 70 12.01 6.93 16.69
C GLY A 70 12.37 5.47 16.43
N GLU A 71 12.02 4.60 17.37
CA GLU A 71 12.16 3.16 17.24
C GLU A 71 11.17 2.64 16.19
N SER A 72 11.63 1.70 15.34
CA SER A 72 10.81 1.15 14.27
C SER A 72 9.58 0.44 14.84
N TRP A 73 8.42 0.84 14.35
CA TRP A 73 7.13 0.21 14.66
C TRP A 73 6.75 0.25 16.16
N THR A 74 7.27 1.21 16.91
CA THR A 74 6.97 1.30 18.34
C THR A 74 5.46 1.43 18.60
N ASP A 75 4.95 0.71 19.62
CA ASP A 75 3.59 0.91 20.14
C ASP A 75 3.50 2.20 20.98
N ASP A 76 4.64 2.71 21.45
CA ASP A 76 4.70 3.95 22.22
C ASP A 76 4.72 5.17 21.28
N ASN A 77 3.54 5.49 20.75
CA ASN A 77 3.34 6.62 19.83
C ASN A 77 1.89 7.13 19.90
N ASP A 78 1.66 8.38 19.52
CA ASP A 78 0.35 9.06 19.54
C ASP A 78 -0.42 8.94 18.19
N ALA A 79 0.01 8.09 17.26
CA ALA A 79 -0.75 7.81 16.06
C ALA A 79 -1.99 6.94 16.38
N PRO A 80 -3.01 6.93 15.52
CA PRO A 80 -4.13 6.01 15.67
C PRO A 80 -3.66 4.55 15.78
N GLY A 81 -4.04 3.86 16.85
CA GLY A 81 -3.60 2.48 17.12
C GLY A 81 -2.39 2.39 18.06
N GLY A 82 -1.71 3.48 18.38
CA GLY A 82 -0.65 3.48 19.40
C GLY A 82 -1.17 3.11 20.78
N HIS A 83 -0.30 2.59 21.64
CA HIS A 83 -0.60 2.15 23.01
C HIS A 83 -1.64 1.02 23.12
N ASN A 84 -1.82 0.23 22.09
CA ASN A 84 -2.79 -0.88 22.09
C ASN A 84 -2.18 -2.22 22.52
N GLY A 85 -0.86 -2.27 22.75
CA GLY A 85 -0.11 -3.45 23.15
C GLY A 85 0.44 -4.28 21.98
N CYS A 86 0.16 -3.87 20.74
CA CYS A 86 0.80 -4.41 19.53
C CYS A 86 1.73 -3.35 18.92
N ASP A 87 2.80 -3.75 18.28
CA ASP A 87 3.58 -2.83 17.47
C ASP A 87 2.83 -2.46 16.19
N THR A 88 3.10 -1.28 15.65
CA THR A 88 2.44 -0.75 14.45
C THR A 88 2.50 -1.73 13.26
N ARG A 89 3.60 -2.50 13.11
CA ARG A 89 3.68 -3.51 12.05
C ARG A 89 2.62 -4.60 12.20
N ASN A 90 2.36 -5.06 13.44
CA ASN A 90 1.30 -6.04 13.69
C ASN A 90 -0.07 -5.48 13.39
N ASP A 91 -0.34 -4.22 13.71
CA ASP A 91 -1.60 -3.57 13.43
C ASP A 91 -1.87 -3.44 11.93
N ILE A 92 -0.84 -3.04 11.16
CA ILE A 92 -0.97 -2.93 9.70
C ILE A 92 -1.13 -4.32 9.05
N LEU A 93 -0.40 -5.34 9.51
CA LEU A 93 -0.60 -6.71 9.03
C LEU A 93 -2.02 -7.21 9.36
N ASP A 94 -2.55 -6.86 10.54
CA ASP A 94 -3.92 -7.24 10.90
C ASP A 94 -4.96 -6.47 10.07
N ARG A 95 -4.72 -5.23 9.73
CA ARG A 95 -5.61 -4.44 8.86
C ARG A 95 -5.63 -4.96 7.42
N ASP A 96 -4.46 -5.28 6.84
CA ASP A 96 -4.29 -5.42 5.40
C ASP A 96 -4.33 -6.88 4.91
N LEU A 97 -4.10 -7.87 5.78
CA LEU A 97 -4.17 -9.26 5.40
C LEU A 97 -5.58 -9.83 5.57
N VAL A 98 -5.93 -10.79 4.73
CA VAL A 98 -7.16 -11.61 4.84
C VAL A 98 -6.79 -13.06 5.20
N ASP A 99 -7.78 -13.89 5.50
CA ASP A 99 -7.63 -15.33 5.84
C ASP A 99 -6.56 -15.57 6.92
N LYS A 100 -6.60 -14.74 7.97
CA LYS A 100 -5.59 -14.65 9.02
C LYS A 100 -5.71 -15.76 10.06
N THR A 101 -4.56 -16.23 10.53
CA THR A 101 -4.44 -16.90 11.83
C THR A 101 -3.61 -16.06 12.77
N TYR A 102 -3.72 -16.30 14.07
CA TYR A 102 -3.09 -15.47 15.09
C TYR A 102 -2.22 -16.28 16.03
N VAL A 103 -1.25 -15.61 16.62
CA VAL A 103 -0.37 -16.13 17.66
C VAL A 103 -0.13 -15.07 18.72
N SER A 104 -0.08 -15.49 19.98
CA SER A 104 0.28 -14.59 21.07
C SER A 104 1.81 -14.41 21.11
N ILE A 105 2.25 -13.15 21.07
CA ILE A 105 3.65 -12.76 21.28
C ILE A 105 3.73 -11.77 22.46
N LYS A 106 4.94 -11.52 22.95
CA LYS A 106 5.24 -10.87 24.24
C LYS A 106 4.36 -9.66 24.62
N ARG A 107 3.92 -8.84 23.67
CA ARG A 107 3.08 -7.67 23.92
C ARG A 107 1.81 -7.63 23.08
N CYS A 108 1.68 -8.51 22.09
CA CYS A 108 0.56 -8.54 21.16
C CYS A 108 -0.10 -9.92 21.22
N PRO A 109 -1.26 -10.06 21.90
CA PRO A 109 -1.92 -11.36 22.04
C PRO A 109 -2.50 -11.88 20.73
N ASN A 110 -2.76 -10.99 19.77
CA ASN A 110 -3.40 -11.28 18.49
C ASN A 110 -2.49 -10.91 17.31
N ALA A 111 -1.18 -11.19 17.41
CA ALA A 111 -0.29 -10.96 16.28
C ALA A 111 -0.62 -11.91 15.15
N VAL A 112 -0.67 -11.42 13.91
CA VAL A 112 -0.93 -12.27 12.73
C VAL A 112 0.18 -13.30 12.58
N ALA A 113 -0.18 -14.59 12.59
CA ALA A 113 0.74 -15.70 12.37
C ALA A 113 0.86 -16.06 10.89
N THR A 114 -0.28 -16.19 10.22
CA THR A 114 -0.36 -16.39 8.76
C THR A 114 -1.48 -15.54 8.19
N GLY A 115 -1.45 -15.26 6.89
CA GLY A 115 -2.50 -14.55 6.19
C GLY A 115 -2.18 -14.46 4.70
N LEU A 116 -3.12 -13.90 3.94
CA LEU A 116 -2.96 -13.61 2.53
C LEU A 116 -2.97 -12.10 2.33
N LEU A 117 -1.90 -11.55 1.79
CA LEU A 117 -1.87 -10.18 1.31
C LEU A 117 -2.37 -10.15 -0.13
N ARG A 118 -3.32 -9.29 -0.40
CA ARG A 118 -3.65 -8.85 -1.75
C ARG A 118 -2.84 -7.58 -2.00
N ASP A 119 -1.66 -7.75 -2.61
CA ASP A 119 -0.71 -6.67 -2.70
C ASP A 119 -1.21 -5.52 -3.58
N PRO A 120 -1.35 -4.29 -3.04
CA PRO A 120 -1.83 -3.17 -3.82
C PRO A 120 -0.84 -2.71 -4.88
N TYR A 121 0.46 -2.96 -4.70
CA TYR A 121 1.49 -2.47 -5.63
C TYR A 121 1.64 -3.33 -6.88
N THR A 122 1.46 -4.65 -6.76
CA THR A 122 1.63 -5.60 -7.87
C THR A 122 0.33 -6.21 -8.36
N SER A 123 -0.75 -6.15 -7.56
CA SER A 123 -1.99 -6.93 -7.73
C SER A 123 -1.81 -8.45 -7.53
N GLU A 124 -0.69 -8.90 -6.99
CA GLU A 124 -0.44 -10.31 -6.71
C GLU A 124 -0.97 -10.71 -5.33
N SER A 125 -1.20 -12.00 -5.15
CA SER A 125 -1.57 -12.58 -3.86
C SER A 125 -0.34 -13.19 -3.21
N ILE A 126 0.03 -12.69 -2.02
CA ILE A 126 1.25 -13.08 -1.31
C ILE A 126 0.87 -13.77 0.00
N THR A 127 1.30 -15.01 0.17
CA THR A 127 1.12 -15.72 1.45
C THR A 127 2.11 -15.18 2.47
N PHE A 128 1.58 -14.65 3.57
CA PHE A 128 2.38 -14.24 4.73
C PHE A 128 2.47 -15.38 5.73
N VAL A 129 3.68 -15.68 6.17
CA VAL A 129 3.96 -16.56 7.31
C VAL A 129 4.93 -15.82 8.24
N ARG A 130 4.56 -15.67 9.51
CA ARG A 130 5.42 -15.03 10.50
C ARG A 130 6.72 -15.79 10.68
N GLY A 131 7.86 -15.11 10.63
CA GLY A 131 9.18 -15.71 10.83
C GLY A 131 10.29 -14.83 10.28
N ASN A 132 11.54 -15.08 10.69
CA ASN A 132 12.69 -14.27 10.32
C ASN A 132 13.04 -14.33 8.83
N GLN A 133 12.70 -15.44 8.15
CA GLN A 133 13.02 -15.63 6.73
C GLN A 133 11.81 -15.34 5.83
N THR A 134 10.62 -15.58 6.30
CA THR A 134 9.37 -15.48 5.53
C THR A 134 8.64 -14.16 5.75
N GLY A 135 8.81 -13.53 6.91
CA GLY A 135 8.16 -12.27 7.24
C GLY A 135 8.65 -11.06 6.42
N ALA A 136 9.79 -11.20 5.74
CA ALA A 136 10.34 -10.13 4.88
C ALA A 136 9.67 -10.05 3.49
N VAL A 137 8.94 -11.09 3.08
CA VAL A 137 8.19 -11.11 1.80
C VAL A 137 7.08 -10.04 1.81
N VAL A 138 6.44 -9.83 2.96
CA VAL A 138 5.50 -8.73 3.17
C VAL A 138 6.17 -7.68 4.04
N GLN A 139 6.34 -6.49 3.52
CA GLN A 139 6.88 -5.33 4.24
C GLN A 139 5.77 -4.31 4.52
N ILE A 140 6.02 -3.41 5.47
CA ILE A 140 5.19 -2.23 5.66
C ILE A 140 5.90 -1.04 5.04
N ASP A 141 5.26 -0.46 4.05
CA ASP A 141 5.74 0.73 3.36
C ASP A 141 5.16 2.00 3.98
N HIS A 142 5.94 3.07 3.94
CA HIS A 142 5.46 4.43 4.14
C HIS A 142 5.12 5.03 2.77
N LEU A 143 3.82 5.27 2.47
CA LEU A 143 3.40 5.85 1.19
C LEU A 143 4.19 7.12 0.88
N VAL A 144 4.21 8.04 1.84
CA VAL A 144 5.12 9.19 1.85
C VAL A 144 6.39 8.74 2.57
N PRO A 145 7.50 8.49 1.86
CA PRO A 145 8.72 7.95 2.44
C PRO A 145 9.28 8.86 3.54
N LEU A 146 9.84 8.27 4.60
CA LEU A 146 10.41 9.04 5.71
C LEU A 146 11.51 10.01 5.25
N ALA A 147 12.36 9.60 4.29
CA ALA A 147 13.39 10.47 3.74
C ALA A 147 12.79 11.60 2.91
N TYR A 148 11.71 11.33 2.14
CA TYR A 148 10.99 12.40 1.44
C TYR A 148 10.38 13.39 2.43
N ALA A 149 9.66 12.90 3.45
CA ALA A 149 9.08 13.77 4.48
C ALA A 149 10.14 14.60 5.20
N TRP A 150 11.33 14.02 5.50
CA TRP A 150 12.47 14.73 6.07
C TRP A 150 12.89 15.91 5.21
N ASP A 151 13.11 15.66 3.92
CA ASP A 151 13.48 16.67 2.96
C ASP A 151 12.42 17.76 2.82
N MET A 152 11.14 17.38 2.86
CA MET A 152 9.99 18.27 2.69
C MET A 152 9.60 19.04 3.96
N GLY A 153 10.30 18.84 5.09
CA GLY A 153 10.12 19.66 6.28
C GLY A 153 10.06 18.93 7.62
N ALA A 154 9.90 17.60 7.63
CA ALA A 154 9.82 16.84 8.87
C ALA A 154 11.10 16.92 9.73
N ARG A 155 12.22 17.30 9.16
CA ARG A 155 13.47 17.62 9.89
C ARG A 155 13.27 18.69 10.99
N ASN A 156 12.30 19.57 10.82
CA ASN A 156 11.98 20.65 11.75
C ASN A 156 10.88 20.30 12.76
N TRP A 157 10.31 19.07 12.68
CA TRP A 157 9.31 18.62 13.63
C TRP A 157 9.93 18.21 14.97
N THR A 158 9.08 18.08 15.99
CA THR A 158 9.48 17.42 17.23
C THR A 158 9.68 15.93 17.03
N ASP A 159 10.38 15.27 17.94
CA ASP A 159 10.59 13.82 17.89
C ASP A 159 9.26 13.06 17.96
N GLU A 160 8.32 13.55 18.78
CA GLU A 160 6.98 12.97 18.91
C GLU A 160 6.22 13.04 17.60
N MET A 161 6.27 14.17 16.88
CA MET A 161 5.59 14.32 15.59
C MET A 161 6.21 13.40 14.54
N ARG A 162 7.54 13.24 14.52
CA ARG A 162 8.21 12.29 13.62
C ARG A 162 7.85 10.85 13.94
N THR A 163 7.83 10.49 15.23
CA THR A 163 7.42 9.15 15.68
C THR A 163 5.97 8.87 15.31
N ARG A 164 5.08 9.84 15.53
CA ARG A 164 3.69 9.74 15.09
C ARG A 164 3.56 9.50 13.57
N PHE A 165 4.25 10.31 12.77
CA PHE A 165 4.23 10.16 11.30
C PHE A 165 4.70 8.79 10.83
N ALA A 166 5.76 8.26 11.45
CA ALA A 166 6.33 6.95 11.10
C ALA A 166 5.42 5.77 11.49
N ASN A 167 4.48 5.98 12.41
CA ASN A 167 3.57 4.96 12.90
C ASN A 167 2.10 5.25 12.54
N ASP A 168 1.83 6.30 11.74
CA ASP A 168 0.47 6.64 11.35
C ASP A 168 -0.07 5.64 10.30
N PRO A 169 -1.14 4.89 10.63
CA PRO A 169 -1.75 3.94 9.69
C PRO A 169 -2.19 4.59 8.36
N ALA A 170 -2.49 5.88 8.35
CA ALA A 170 -2.83 6.60 7.12
C ALA A 170 -1.65 6.67 6.12
N ASN A 171 -0.41 6.58 6.61
CA ASN A 171 0.81 6.58 5.81
C ASN A 171 1.39 5.18 5.57
N LEU A 172 0.73 4.12 6.01
CA LEU A 172 1.29 2.77 6.03
C LEU A 172 0.46 1.79 5.21
N LEU A 173 1.15 0.90 4.48
CA LEU A 173 0.55 -0.22 3.75
C LEU A 173 1.42 -1.47 3.87
N ALA A 174 0.77 -2.64 4.03
CA ALA A 174 1.42 -3.91 3.79
C ALA A 174 1.56 -4.13 2.27
N VAL A 175 2.76 -4.43 1.81
CA VAL A 175 3.10 -4.52 0.38
C VAL A 175 4.13 -5.62 0.12
N ASP A 176 4.33 -5.96 -1.16
CA ASP A 176 5.42 -6.81 -1.62
C ASP A 176 6.78 -6.23 -1.21
N GLY A 177 7.64 -7.09 -0.64
CA GLY A 177 8.92 -6.66 -0.10
C GLY A 177 9.94 -6.25 -1.16
N GLU A 178 9.93 -6.87 -2.34
CA GLU A 178 10.86 -6.54 -3.43
C GLU A 178 10.47 -5.20 -4.07
N VAL A 179 9.20 -5.03 -4.36
CA VAL A 179 8.67 -3.78 -4.93
C VAL A 179 8.80 -2.61 -3.96
N ASN A 180 8.67 -2.86 -2.65
CA ASN A 180 8.96 -1.84 -1.65
C ASN A 180 10.44 -1.42 -1.62
N GLN A 181 11.35 -2.38 -1.79
CA GLN A 181 12.78 -2.06 -1.91
C GLN A 181 13.09 -1.28 -3.18
N ASP A 182 12.46 -1.60 -4.31
CA ASP A 182 12.60 -0.85 -5.57
C ASP A 182 12.07 0.58 -5.43
N LYS A 183 10.99 0.79 -4.69
CA LYS A 183 10.48 2.14 -4.37
C LYS A 183 11.50 2.95 -3.60
N GLY A 184 12.11 2.36 -2.57
CA GLY A 184 13.06 3.03 -1.69
C GLY A 184 12.48 4.31 -1.08
N ASP A 185 13.14 5.44 -1.31
CA ASP A 185 12.69 6.78 -0.90
C ASP A 185 12.13 7.61 -2.08
N GLY A 186 11.72 6.93 -3.15
CA GLY A 186 11.20 7.55 -4.38
C GLY A 186 9.91 8.33 -4.14
N GLU A 187 9.91 9.58 -4.56
CA GLU A 187 8.71 10.42 -4.70
C GLU A 187 7.91 10.03 -5.96
N PRO A 188 6.64 10.46 -6.10
CA PRO A 188 5.77 10.07 -7.22
C PRO A 188 6.33 10.35 -8.62
N ALA A 189 7.17 11.38 -8.78
CA ALA A 189 7.86 11.66 -10.04
C ALA A 189 8.91 10.59 -10.43
N VAL A 190 9.40 9.83 -9.44
CA VAL A 190 10.46 8.82 -9.63
C VAL A 190 9.88 7.42 -9.61
N TRP A 191 8.90 7.18 -8.76
CA TRP A 191 8.30 5.86 -8.60
C TRP A 191 6.79 5.94 -8.36
N MET A 192 6.05 5.11 -9.06
CA MET A 192 4.63 4.84 -8.85
C MET A 192 4.39 3.33 -8.84
N PRO A 193 3.36 2.84 -8.12
CA PRO A 193 3.05 1.41 -8.10
C PRO A 193 2.89 0.84 -9.52
N PRO A 194 3.49 -0.34 -9.82
CA PRO A 194 3.29 -1.02 -11.10
C PRO A 194 1.81 -1.27 -11.42
N ASN A 195 1.00 -1.55 -10.38
CA ASN A 195 -0.44 -1.74 -10.49
C ASN A 195 -1.17 -0.41 -10.69
N ARG A 196 -1.50 -0.09 -11.93
CA ARG A 196 -2.21 1.15 -12.27
C ARG A 196 -3.62 1.24 -11.69
N ALA A 197 -4.27 0.11 -11.37
CA ALA A 197 -5.58 0.12 -10.73
C ALA A 197 -5.53 0.72 -9.31
N PHE A 198 -4.38 0.72 -8.68
CA PHE A 198 -4.15 1.32 -7.37
C PHE A 198 -3.79 2.82 -7.41
N TRP A 199 -3.52 3.39 -8.57
CA TRP A 199 -3.02 4.78 -8.69
C TRP A 199 -3.95 5.82 -8.10
N CYS A 200 -5.26 5.68 -8.30
CA CYS A 200 -6.25 6.57 -7.69
C CYS A 200 -6.08 6.59 -6.17
N GLN A 201 -6.13 5.43 -5.53
CA GLN A 201 -6.02 5.32 -4.08
C GLN A 201 -4.65 5.80 -3.58
N TYR A 202 -3.56 5.40 -4.27
CA TYR A 202 -2.21 5.84 -3.92
C TYR A 202 -2.09 7.36 -3.93
N ALA A 203 -2.54 8.04 -4.99
CA ALA A 203 -2.46 9.48 -5.12
C ALA A 203 -3.29 10.19 -4.05
N VAL A 204 -4.55 9.78 -3.85
CA VAL A 204 -5.43 10.40 -2.85
C VAL A 204 -4.87 10.22 -1.44
N GLN A 205 -4.37 9.03 -1.12
CA GLN A 205 -3.80 8.75 0.20
C GLN A 205 -2.49 9.49 0.40
N PHE A 206 -1.59 9.52 -0.59
CA PHE A 206 -0.34 10.29 -0.55
C PHE A 206 -0.61 11.77 -0.26
N VAL A 207 -1.53 12.37 -1.01
CA VAL A 207 -1.92 13.78 -0.83
C VAL A 207 -2.61 14.03 0.51
N ALA A 208 -3.45 13.10 0.98
CA ALA A 208 -4.07 13.20 2.29
C ALA A 208 -3.04 13.24 3.43
N VAL A 209 -1.98 12.41 3.32
CA VAL A 209 -0.86 12.42 4.27
C VAL A 209 -0.10 13.75 4.20
N LEU A 210 0.27 14.22 3.00
CA LEU A 210 0.93 15.53 2.87
C LEU A 210 0.10 16.64 3.53
N ARG A 211 -1.20 16.68 3.26
CA ARG A 211 -2.10 17.67 3.82
C ARG A 211 -2.23 17.56 5.33
N GLY A 212 -2.39 16.34 5.85
CA GLY A 212 -2.55 16.09 7.28
C GLY A 212 -1.33 16.49 8.11
N TYR A 213 -0.15 16.41 7.51
CA TYR A 213 1.12 16.76 8.16
C TYR A 213 1.70 18.12 7.71
N GLY A 214 1.00 18.86 6.87
CA GLY A 214 1.44 20.18 6.38
C GLY A 214 2.71 20.12 5.53
N LEU A 215 2.97 18.97 4.87
CA LEU A 215 4.11 18.80 3.98
C LEU A 215 3.78 19.32 2.57
N PRO A 216 4.71 20.01 1.90
CA PRO A 216 4.55 20.38 0.51
C PRO A 216 4.75 19.16 -0.43
N VAL A 217 4.38 19.35 -1.69
CA VAL A 217 4.73 18.46 -2.79
C VAL A 217 5.79 19.12 -3.67
N ASP A 218 6.70 18.35 -4.26
CA ASP A 218 7.62 18.85 -5.28
C ASP A 218 6.90 18.99 -6.65
N ALA A 219 7.28 19.99 -7.42
CA ALA A 219 6.65 20.30 -8.70
C ALA A 219 6.72 19.16 -9.73
N PRO A 220 7.78 18.32 -9.79
CA PRO A 220 7.78 17.12 -10.65
C PRO A 220 6.73 16.07 -10.24
N SER A 221 6.46 15.86 -8.94
CA SER A 221 5.49 14.89 -8.45
C SER A 221 4.04 15.36 -8.57
N ALA A 222 3.80 16.67 -8.56
CA ALA A 222 2.47 17.24 -8.58
C ALA A 222 1.62 16.80 -9.79
N PRO A 223 2.08 16.87 -11.06
CA PRO A 223 1.31 16.39 -12.20
C PRO A 223 1.07 14.88 -12.14
N VAL A 224 2.03 14.08 -11.68
CA VAL A 224 1.88 12.62 -11.55
C VAL A 224 0.74 12.27 -10.60
N LEU A 225 0.65 12.96 -9.46
CA LEU A 225 -0.44 12.76 -8.49
C LEU A 225 -1.80 13.23 -9.05
N ARG A 226 -1.83 14.35 -9.80
CA ARG A 226 -3.06 14.81 -10.47
C ARG A 226 -3.54 13.81 -11.52
N ASP A 227 -2.63 13.32 -12.36
CA ASP A 227 -2.95 12.33 -13.40
C ASP A 227 -3.43 11.00 -12.79
N ALA A 228 -2.80 10.54 -11.71
CA ALA A 228 -3.21 9.33 -11.00
C ALA A 228 -4.59 9.52 -10.33
N ALA A 229 -4.86 10.68 -9.74
CA ALA A 229 -6.16 11.00 -9.16
C ALA A 229 -7.28 11.17 -10.20
N ALA A 230 -6.94 11.55 -11.43
CA ALA A 230 -7.90 11.62 -12.54
C ALA A 230 -8.46 10.25 -12.93
N ALA A 231 -7.79 9.15 -12.54
CA ALA A 231 -8.31 7.78 -12.70
C ALA A 231 -9.35 7.40 -11.63
N CYS A 232 -9.58 8.26 -10.61
CA CYS A 232 -10.57 7.99 -9.58
C CYS A 232 -12.00 8.06 -10.15
N PRO A 233 -12.93 7.23 -9.63
CA PRO A 233 -14.34 7.41 -9.92
C PRO A 233 -14.80 8.81 -9.48
N THR A 234 -15.67 9.40 -10.28
CA THR A 234 -16.37 10.63 -9.91
C THR A 234 -17.59 10.30 -9.05
N SER A 235 -17.76 10.99 -7.94
CA SER A 235 -18.95 10.89 -7.08
C SER A 235 -20.17 11.54 -7.70
#